data_bdcc16585aceeafae1be95721d5e680b
#
_entry.id   bdcc16585aceeafae1be95721d5e680b
#
_cell.length_a   1.000
_cell.length_b   1.000
_cell.length_c   1.000
_cell.angle_alpha   90.00
_cell.angle_beta   90.00
_cell.angle_gamma   90.00
#
_symmetry.space_group_name_H-M   'P 1'
#
loop_
_entity.id
_entity.type
_entity.pdbx_description
1 polymer ?
#
loop_
_entity_poly.entity_id
_entity_poly.type
_entity_poly.pdbx_seq_one_letter_code
_entity_poly.pdbx_strand_id
1 'polypeptide(L)'
;MKVLKTATCTAILLPLAAADWQFKSRTDLAPPHLNITIPATADVEKGYLFVAPFAGQWAEPQFHGPRQEGPYIFRDDGELVWSGYGYYSIWAANFQAARWNGQDVLFSFEGDHNPAYGHGHGHATILDQHYETIRELRAGNHKLMDKHEFHVIDEKTALIQVYQPVPIDLSQWGGSSEQQWIVDAIFQGTLFNLRMNQITFNT
;
A
#
# COMPACT_ATOMS: atom_id res chain seq x y z
N MET A 1 -64.07 -30.57 -15.26
CA MET A 1 -63.27 -29.33 -15.19
C MET A 1 -61.95 -29.61 -14.46
N LYS A 2 -60.85 -29.77 -15.17
CA LYS A 2 -59.52 -29.99 -14.57
C LYS A 2 -58.84 -28.63 -14.45
N VAL A 3 -58.57 -28.21 -13.20
CA VAL A 3 -57.83 -26.99 -12.92
C VAL A 3 -56.33 -27.29 -13.04
N LEU A 4 -55.70 -26.70 -14.03
CA LEU A 4 -54.23 -26.78 -14.19
C LEU A 4 -53.56 -25.79 -13.21
N LYS A 5 -52.82 -26.30 -12.25
CA LYS A 5 -52.01 -25.45 -11.37
C LYS A 5 -50.67 -25.13 -12.05
N THR A 6 -50.52 -23.88 -12.46
CA THR A 6 -49.25 -23.38 -12.98
C THR A 6 -48.32 -23.12 -11.83
N ALA A 7 -47.25 -23.89 -11.72
CA ALA A 7 -46.18 -23.62 -10.77
C ALA A 7 -45.25 -22.54 -11.32
N THR A 8 -45.25 -21.35 -10.71
CA THR A 8 -44.30 -20.28 -11.01
C THR A 8 -42.99 -20.57 -10.32
N CYS A 9 -41.98 -20.91 -11.09
CA CYS A 9 -40.62 -21.09 -10.60
C CYS A 9 -39.95 -19.71 -10.50
N THR A 10 -39.85 -19.17 -9.31
CA THR A 10 -39.10 -17.92 -9.04
C THR A 10 -37.61 -18.25 -9.02
N ALA A 11 -36.89 -17.89 -10.07
CA ALA A 11 -35.43 -17.98 -10.08
C ALA A 11 -34.88 -16.91 -9.15
N ILE A 12 -34.34 -17.35 -8.00
CA ILE A 12 -33.56 -16.48 -7.11
C ILE A 12 -32.20 -16.26 -7.79
N LEU A 13 -32.03 -15.08 -8.37
CA LEU A 13 -30.70 -14.59 -8.78
C LEU A 13 -29.91 -14.30 -7.51
N LEU A 14 -29.11 -15.25 -7.07
CA LEU A 14 -28.08 -15.01 -6.05
C LEU A 14 -27.05 -14.06 -6.69
N PRO A 15 -26.70 -12.94 -6.04
CA PRO A 15 -25.58 -12.14 -6.50
C PRO A 15 -24.35 -13.04 -6.48
N LEU A 16 -23.67 -13.16 -7.61
CA LEU A 16 -22.34 -13.73 -7.68
C LEU A 16 -21.44 -12.81 -6.82
N ALA A 17 -21.18 -13.22 -5.60
CA ALA A 17 -20.11 -12.60 -4.82
C ALA A 17 -18.84 -12.75 -5.63
N ALA A 18 -18.23 -11.63 -6.02
CA ALA A 18 -16.91 -11.65 -6.63
C ALA A 18 -15.96 -12.23 -5.56
N ALA A 19 -15.62 -13.50 -5.73
CA ALA A 19 -14.66 -14.17 -4.86
C ALA A 19 -13.26 -13.82 -5.35
N ASP A 20 -12.34 -13.64 -4.41
CA ASP A 20 -10.93 -13.50 -4.73
C ASP A 20 -10.44 -14.77 -5.48
N TRP A 21 -9.46 -14.59 -6.34
CA TRP A 21 -8.84 -15.71 -7.02
C TRP A 21 -8.21 -16.68 -6.05
N GLN A 22 -8.34 -17.97 -6.33
CA GLN A 22 -7.66 -19.01 -5.60
C GLN A 22 -6.90 -19.90 -6.59
N PHE A 23 -5.58 -20.05 -6.37
CA PHE A 23 -4.75 -20.87 -7.24
C PHE A 23 -4.78 -22.34 -6.80
N LYS A 24 -4.85 -23.24 -7.77
CA LYS A 24 -4.83 -24.69 -7.50
C LYS A 24 -3.54 -25.17 -6.83
N SER A 25 -2.42 -24.51 -7.14
CA SER A 25 -1.11 -24.83 -6.58
C SER A 25 -0.78 -24.12 -5.27
N ARG A 26 -1.48 -23.01 -4.99
CA ARG A 26 -1.28 -22.18 -3.81
C ARG A 26 -2.64 -21.82 -3.22
N THR A 27 -3.27 -22.82 -2.60
CA THR A 27 -4.60 -22.69 -1.99
C THR A 27 -4.63 -21.77 -0.77
N ASP A 28 -3.47 -21.39 -0.27
CA ASP A 28 -3.26 -20.40 0.78
C ASP A 28 -3.38 -18.95 0.28
N LEU A 29 -3.32 -18.72 -1.04
CA LEU A 29 -3.44 -17.40 -1.63
C LEU A 29 -4.89 -17.11 -2.04
N ALA A 30 -5.37 -15.95 -1.62
CA ALA A 30 -6.66 -15.37 -2.01
C ALA A 30 -6.44 -13.92 -2.48
N PRO A 31 -5.74 -13.72 -3.61
CA PRO A 31 -5.44 -12.40 -4.14
C PRO A 31 -6.71 -11.71 -4.65
N PRO A 32 -6.73 -10.37 -4.71
CA PRO A 32 -7.84 -9.65 -5.32
C PRO A 32 -7.94 -9.97 -6.81
N HIS A 33 -9.16 -9.97 -7.33
CA HIS A 33 -9.43 -10.09 -8.75
C HIS A 33 -9.57 -8.71 -9.38
N LEU A 34 -8.72 -8.41 -10.37
CA LEU A 34 -8.83 -7.15 -11.10
C LEU A 34 -9.98 -7.21 -12.10
N ASN A 35 -10.94 -6.30 -11.99
CA ASN A 35 -12.01 -6.14 -12.97
C ASN A 35 -11.55 -5.19 -14.07
N ILE A 36 -11.15 -5.73 -15.22
CA ILE A 36 -10.72 -4.94 -16.37
C ILE A 36 -11.95 -4.46 -17.12
N THR A 37 -12.33 -3.20 -16.91
CA THR A 37 -13.50 -2.59 -17.55
C THR A 37 -13.19 -2.10 -18.97
N ILE A 38 -11.95 -1.75 -19.26
CA ILE A 38 -11.46 -1.33 -20.56
C ILE A 38 -10.20 -2.12 -20.87
N PRO A 39 -10.27 -3.13 -21.75
CA PRO A 39 -9.10 -3.90 -22.15
C PRO A 39 -8.04 -3.04 -22.86
N ALA A 40 -6.78 -3.35 -22.64
CA ALA A 40 -5.66 -2.74 -23.33
C ALA A 40 -5.75 -3.02 -24.85
N THR A 41 -5.46 -2.00 -25.65
CA THR A 41 -5.34 -2.15 -27.12
C THR A 41 -3.91 -2.59 -27.49
N ALA A 42 -3.71 -2.91 -28.77
CA ALA A 42 -2.39 -3.29 -29.29
C ALA A 42 -1.34 -2.18 -29.18
N ASP A 43 -1.78 -0.92 -29.04
CA ASP A 43 -0.91 0.26 -28.94
C ASP A 43 -0.43 0.54 -27.49
N VAL A 44 -0.95 -0.20 -26.53
CA VAL A 44 -0.53 -0.09 -25.13
C VAL A 44 0.72 -0.92 -24.91
N GLU A 45 1.76 -0.31 -24.32
CA GLU A 45 2.97 -1.03 -23.93
C GLU A 45 2.64 -2.07 -22.86
N LYS A 46 3.18 -3.27 -23.03
CA LYS A 46 3.03 -4.37 -22.06
C LYS A 46 3.82 -4.08 -20.81
N GLY A 47 3.21 -4.35 -19.65
CA GLY A 47 3.85 -4.06 -18.38
C GLY A 47 3.23 -4.76 -17.19
N TYR A 48 3.65 -4.32 -16.01
CA TYR A 48 3.18 -4.84 -14.74
C TYR A 48 2.53 -3.73 -13.92
N LEU A 49 1.51 -4.10 -13.19
CA LEU A 49 0.79 -3.24 -12.25
C LEU A 49 1.25 -3.57 -10.83
N PHE A 50 1.81 -2.59 -10.14
CA PHE A 50 2.21 -2.68 -8.74
C PHE A 50 1.11 -2.04 -7.91
N VAL A 51 0.47 -2.81 -7.05
CA VAL A 51 -0.66 -2.34 -6.25
C VAL A 51 -0.56 -2.83 -4.82
N ALA A 52 -1.00 -2.01 -3.88
CA ALA A 52 -1.11 -2.38 -2.47
C ALA A 52 -2.52 -2.02 -1.98
N PRO A 53 -3.53 -2.82 -2.31
CA PRO A 53 -4.90 -2.56 -1.91
C PRO A 53 -5.12 -2.83 -0.43
N PHE A 54 -5.97 -2.03 0.19
CA PHE A 54 -6.34 -2.14 1.60
C PHE A 54 -7.86 -1.92 1.79
N ALA A 55 -8.37 -2.28 2.97
CA ALA A 55 -9.80 -2.30 3.27
C ALA A 55 -10.48 -0.91 3.36
N GLY A 56 -9.76 0.17 3.10
CA GLY A 56 -10.28 1.53 3.10
C GLY A 56 -9.98 2.31 4.38
N GLN A 57 -10.21 3.62 4.30
CA GLN A 57 -9.83 4.57 5.35
C GLN A 57 -10.93 4.84 6.37
N TRP A 58 -12.17 4.49 6.04
CA TRP A 58 -13.32 4.88 6.84
C TRP A 58 -13.86 3.68 7.60
N ALA A 59 -14.21 3.88 8.85
CA ALA A 59 -14.85 2.88 9.70
C ALA A 59 -16.28 2.54 9.23
N GLU A 60 -16.48 2.36 7.94
CA GLU A 60 -17.72 1.84 7.40
C GLU A 60 -17.83 0.36 7.76
N PRO A 61 -19.01 -0.13 8.11
CA PRO A 61 -19.19 -1.52 8.52
C PRO A 61 -19.02 -2.53 7.38
N GLN A 62 -18.69 -2.08 6.18
CA GLN A 62 -18.49 -2.91 5.00
C GLN A 62 -17.02 -2.85 4.58
N PHE A 63 -16.30 -3.93 4.83
CA PHE A 63 -14.94 -4.12 4.30
C PHE A 63 -15.03 -4.35 2.79
N HIS A 64 -14.42 -3.47 2.03
CA HIS A 64 -14.33 -3.57 0.56
C HIS A 64 -12.92 -3.92 0.05
N GLY A 65 -12.00 -4.22 0.95
CA GLY A 65 -10.64 -4.62 0.62
C GLY A 65 -10.49 -6.10 0.30
N PRO A 66 -9.30 -6.51 -0.14
CA PRO A 66 -8.98 -7.92 -0.34
C PRO A 66 -8.96 -8.67 0.99
N ARG A 67 -9.20 -9.98 0.95
CA ARG A 67 -9.11 -10.83 2.14
C ARG A 67 -7.69 -10.97 2.67
N GLN A 68 -6.73 -10.89 1.77
CA GLN A 68 -5.32 -10.85 2.10
C GLN A 68 -4.80 -9.49 1.67
N GLU A 69 -4.67 -8.58 2.62
CA GLU A 69 -4.08 -7.27 2.38
C GLU A 69 -2.57 -7.41 2.15
N GLY A 70 -2.02 -6.57 1.29
CA GLY A 70 -0.61 -6.59 0.97
C GLY A 70 -0.33 -6.09 -0.44
N PRO A 71 0.93 -6.05 -0.85
CA PRO A 71 1.30 -5.68 -2.20
C PRO A 71 1.15 -6.86 -3.17
N TYR A 72 0.77 -6.54 -4.40
CA TYR A 72 0.61 -7.49 -5.48
C TYR A 72 1.22 -6.97 -6.77
N ILE A 73 1.69 -7.88 -7.61
CA ILE A 73 2.10 -7.59 -8.98
C ILE A 73 1.18 -8.34 -9.92
N PHE A 74 0.55 -7.61 -10.82
CA PHE A 74 -0.29 -8.17 -11.88
C PHE A 74 0.30 -7.82 -13.25
N ARG A 75 -0.04 -8.61 -14.25
CA ARG A 75 0.11 -8.21 -15.63
C ARG A 75 -1.04 -7.27 -16.04
N ASP A 76 -0.87 -6.58 -17.16
CA ASP A 76 -1.87 -5.68 -17.73
C ASP A 76 -3.18 -6.38 -18.15
N ASP A 77 -3.17 -7.71 -18.28
CA ASP A 77 -4.35 -8.54 -18.50
C ASP A 77 -5.04 -8.99 -17.19
N GLY A 78 -4.54 -8.57 -16.05
CA GLY A 78 -5.10 -8.89 -14.74
C GLY A 78 -4.61 -10.20 -14.13
N GLU A 79 -3.71 -10.93 -14.80
CA GLU A 79 -3.16 -12.16 -14.24
C GLU A 79 -2.16 -11.86 -13.13
N LEU A 80 -2.29 -12.54 -11.99
CA LEU A 80 -1.39 -12.39 -10.86
C LEU A 80 0.00 -12.93 -11.20
N VAL A 81 1.02 -12.11 -10.98
CA VAL A 81 2.43 -12.46 -11.11
C VAL A 81 3.02 -12.82 -9.75
N TRP A 82 2.72 -12.00 -8.73
CA TRP A 82 3.28 -12.18 -7.40
C TRP A 82 2.34 -11.63 -6.33
N SER A 83 2.32 -12.33 -5.18
CA SER A 83 1.63 -11.90 -3.97
C SER A 83 2.64 -11.63 -2.88
N GLY A 84 2.61 -10.42 -2.34
CA GLY A 84 3.41 -10.03 -1.18
C GLY A 84 2.76 -10.35 0.15
N TYR A 85 1.62 -11.03 0.15
CA TYR A 85 1.01 -11.50 1.39
C TYR A 85 1.96 -12.42 2.17
N GLY A 86 2.24 -12.07 3.40
CA GLY A 86 3.20 -12.77 4.25
C GLY A 86 4.65 -12.27 4.15
N TYR A 87 4.96 -11.40 3.17
CA TYR A 87 6.27 -10.71 3.10
C TYR A 87 6.27 -9.38 3.85
N TYR A 88 5.09 -8.79 3.97
CA TYR A 88 4.89 -7.52 4.67
C TYR A 88 3.88 -7.75 5.78
N SER A 89 4.16 -7.20 6.95
CA SER A 89 3.25 -7.26 8.09
C SER A 89 2.34 -6.02 8.13
N ILE A 90 1.19 -6.17 8.78
CA ILE A 90 0.23 -5.13 9.08
C ILE A 90 -0.36 -4.50 7.81
N TRP A 91 0.22 -3.41 7.34
CA TRP A 91 -0.31 -2.61 6.24
C TRP A 91 0.82 -2.16 5.33
N ALA A 92 0.64 -2.36 4.03
CA ALA A 92 1.62 -1.99 3.02
C ALA A 92 1.09 -0.88 2.13
N ALA A 93 1.94 0.04 1.74
CA ALA A 93 1.62 1.12 0.82
C ALA A 93 2.83 1.54 0.00
N ASN A 94 2.60 2.39 -0.99
CA ASN A 94 3.68 2.91 -1.84
C ASN A 94 4.59 1.80 -2.38
N PHE A 95 3.93 0.72 -2.86
CA PHE A 95 4.62 -0.45 -3.39
C PHE A 95 5.11 -0.20 -4.80
N GLN A 96 6.39 -0.36 -5.05
CA GLN A 96 6.98 -0.08 -6.35
C GLN A 96 8.33 -0.78 -6.55
N ALA A 97 8.78 -0.83 -7.81
CA ALA A 97 10.12 -1.23 -8.18
C ALA A 97 11.05 -0.04 -8.25
N ALA A 98 12.31 -0.24 -7.90
CA ALA A 98 13.37 0.75 -8.03
C ALA A 98 14.71 0.09 -8.36
N ARG A 99 15.70 0.90 -8.72
CA ARG A 99 17.08 0.44 -8.79
C ARG A 99 17.84 0.93 -7.56
N TRP A 100 18.58 0.02 -6.95
CA TRP A 100 19.45 0.32 -5.84
C TRP A 100 20.78 -0.41 -5.98
N ASN A 101 21.86 0.35 -6.00
CA ASN A 101 23.23 -0.16 -6.10
C ASN A 101 23.42 -1.13 -7.29
N GLY A 102 22.86 -0.77 -8.45
CA GLY A 102 22.92 -1.56 -9.68
C GLY A 102 21.97 -2.75 -9.74
N GLN A 103 21.12 -2.95 -8.75
CA GLN A 103 20.17 -4.06 -8.67
C GLN A 103 18.73 -3.54 -8.72
N ASP A 104 17.85 -4.33 -9.32
CA ASP A 104 16.41 -4.08 -9.24
C ASP A 104 15.90 -4.61 -7.91
N VAL A 105 15.13 -3.77 -7.22
CA VAL A 105 14.55 -4.07 -5.91
C VAL A 105 13.08 -3.72 -5.89
N LEU A 106 12.34 -4.35 -5.00
CA LEU A 106 10.99 -3.94 -4.62
C LEU A 106 11.04 -3.25 -3.29
N PHE A 107 10.26 -2.21 -3.12
CA PHE A 107 10.06 -1.64 -1.81
C PHE A 107 8.60 -1.32 -1.55
N SER A 108 8.22 -1.35 -0.30
CA SER A 108 6.92 -0.93 0.20
C SER A 108 7.09 -0.28 1.57
N PHE A 109 6.26 0.69 1.85
CA PHE A 109 6.02 1.09 3.22
C PHE A 109 5.36 -0.08 3.96
N GLU A 110 5.79 -0.30 5.19
CA GLU A 110 5.24 -1.29 6.11
C GLU A 110 5.03 -0.63 7.47
N GLY A 111 3.81 -0.68 7.98
CA GLY A 111 3.49 0.00 9.23
C GLY A 111 2.00 0.11 9.49
N ASP A 112 1.63 1.10 10.26
CA ASP A 112 0.23 1.41 10.55
C ASP A 112 -0.34 2.46 9.59
N HIS A 113 -1.64 2.59 9.62
CA HIS A 113 -2.39 3.63 8.95
C HIS A 113 -3.36 4.26 9.94
N ASN A 114 -3.26 5.58 10.12
CA ASN A 114 -4.22 6.33 10.91
C ASN A 114 -5.30 6.94 10.01
N PRO A 115 -6.50 6.34 9.94
CA PRO A 115 -7.54 6.81 9.04
C PRO A 115 -8.09 8.20 9.40
N ALA A 116 -7.99 8.62 10.66
CA ALA A 116 -8.51 9.91 11.11
C ALA A 116 -7.72 11.10 10.54
N TYR A 117 -6.42 10.91 10.32
CA TYR A 117 -5.50 11.96 9.85
C TYR A 117 -4.85 11.66 8.51
N GLY A 118 -5.03 10.46 7.99
CA GLY A 118 -4.53 10.06 6.68
C GLY A 118 -3.05 9.68 6.63
N HIS A 119 -2.30 9.73 7.73
CA HIS A 119 -0.90 9.32 7.76
C HIS A 119 -0.70 7.92 8.30
N GLY A 120 0.56 7.44 8.24
CA GLY A 120 0.99 6.19 8.84
C GLY A 120 2.33 6.35 9.54
N HIS A 121 2.69 5.36 10.36
CA HIS A 121 3.96 5.29 11.03
C HIS A 121 4.60 3.92 10.77
N GLY A 122 5.79 3.93 10.18
CA GLY A 122 6.43 2.68 9.83
C GLY A 122 7.84 2.87 9.28
N HIS A 123 8.17 2.02 8.33
CA HIS A 123 9.46 1.96 7.65
C HIS A 123 9.27 1.48 6.21
N ALA A 124 10.32 1.56 5.39
CA ALA A 124 10.33 0.92 4.08
C ALA A 124 11.04 -0.43 4.19
N THR A 125 10.37 -1.48 3.73
CA THR A 125 10.95 -2.82 3.59
C THR A 125 11.34 -3.03 2.14
N ILE A 126 12.60 -3.43 1.92
CA ILE A 126 13.20 -3.58 0.60
C ILE A 126 13.50 -5.04 0.36
N LEU A 127 12.98 -5.57 -0.75
CA LEU A 127 13.20 -6.93 -1.21
C LEU A 127 14.11 -6.93 -2.44
N ASP A 128 14.95 -7.95 -2.54
CA ASP A 128 15.76 -8.20 -3.74
C ASP A 128 14.95 -8.93 -4.84
N GLN A 129 15.64 -9.31 -5.92
CA GLN A 129 15.07 -10.04 -7.05
C GLN A 129 14.63 -11.48 -6.71
N HIS A 130 14.96 -12.00 -5.54
CA HIS A 130 14.52 -13.29 -5.00
C HIS A 130 13.41 -13.13 -3.97
N TYR A 131 12.92 -11.90 -3.77
CA TYR A 131 11.93 -11.53 -2.77
C TYR A 131 12.43 -11.72 -1.33
N GLU A 132 13.74 -11.73 -1.11
CA GLU A 132 14.32 -11.75 0.22
C GLU A 132 14.43 -10.32 0.77
N THR A 133 14.08 -10.13 2.04
CA THR A 133 14.25 -8.84 2.71
C THR A 133 15.74 -8.55 2.89
N ILE A 134 16.23 -7.59 2.15
CA ILE A 134 17.63 -7.17 2.22
C ILE A 134 17.84 -5.96 3.11
N ARG A 135 16.78 -5.17 3.35
CA ARG A 135 16.87 -3.99 4.20
C ARG A 135 15.51 -3.51 4.68
N GLU A 136 15.50 -2.99 5.91
CA GLU A 136 14.51 -2.05 6.42
C GLU A 136 15.14 -0.66 6.51
N LEU A 137 14.49 0.34 5.96
CA LEU A 137 14.90 1.73 6.02
C LEU A 137 13.94 2.50 6.92
N ARG A 138 14.48 3.15 7.94
CA ARG A 138 13.72 3.93 8.91
C ARG A 138 14.11 5.39 8.83
N ALA A 139 13.20 6.27 9.26
CA ALA A 139 13.52 7.68 9.44
C ALA A 139 14.58 7.87 10.53
N GLY A 140 15.43 8.86 10.37
CA GLY A 140 16.43 9.25 11.33
C GLY A 140 15.89 10.07 12.49
N ASN A 141 16.77 10.35 13.47
CA ASN A 141 16.49 11.26 14.58
C ASN A 141 15.24 10.90 15.38
N HIS A 142 15.01 9.60 15.60
CA HIS A 142 13.83 9.10 16.33
C HIS A 142 12.48 9.53 15.74
N LYS A 143 12.45 9.77 14.42
CA LYS A 143 11.22 10.03 13.67
C LYS A 143 10.64 8.74 13.11
N LEU A 144 9.37 8.77 12.80
CA LEU A 144 8.67 7.67 12.16
C LEU A 144 8.39 8.06 10.70
N MET A 145 8.78 7.17 9.78
CA MET A 145 8.52 7.34 8.37
C MET A 145 7.02 7.28 8.10
N ASP A 146 6.53 8.17 7.26
CA ASP A 146 5.17 8.13 6.75
C ASP A 146 5.04 7.28 5.46
N LYS A 147 3.84 6.93 5.11
CA LYS A 147 3.51 6.03 4.01
C LYS A 147 3.50 6.65 2.62
N HIS A 148 3.40 7.99 2.52
CA HIS A 148 3.06 8.66 1.26
C HIS A 148 4.22 8.71 0.28
N GLU A 149 5.42 8.99 0.77
CA GLU A 149 6.56 9.17 -0.12
C GLU A 149 7.80 8.38 0.30
N PHE A 150 8.30 7.65 -0.65
CA PHE A 150 9.61 7.04 -0.65
C PHE A 150 10.17 7.12 -2.06
N HIS A 151 11.30 7.77 -2.23
CA HIS A 151 11.89 7.95 -3.54
C HIS A 151 13.39 7.66 -3.52
N VAL A 152 13.85 6.79 -4.41
CA VAL A 152 15.27 6.46 -4.53
C VAL A 152 15.93 7.40 -5.52
N ILE A 153 16.97 8.13 -5.06
CA ILE A 153 17.75 9.04 -5.86
C ILE A 153 19.16 8.46 -6.06
N ASP A 154 19.61 8.46 -7.33
CA ASP A 154 20.96 8.05 -7.73
C ASP A 154 21.35 6.66 -7.19
N GLU A 155 20.38 5.78 -7.02
CA GLU A 155 20.55 4.42 -6.47
C GLU A 155 21.26 4.37 -5.10
N LYS A 156 21.37 5.46 -4.39
CA LYS A 156 22.17 5.61 -3.16
C LYS A 156 21.43 6.27 -2.02
N THR A 157 20.54 7.19 -2.33
CA THR A 157 19.82 7.99 -1.35
C THR A 157 18.33 7.72 -1.46
N ALA A 158 17.65 7.54 -0.33
CA ALA A 158 16.21 7.57 -0.27
C ALA A 158 15.74 8.91 0.30
N LEU A 159 14.80 9.55 -0.38
CA LEU A 159 13.97 10.60 0.21
C LEU A 159 12.77 9.95 0.86
N ILE A 160 12.53 10.30 2.11
CA ILE A 160 11.40 9.82 2.88
C ILE A 160 10.66 11.00 3.51
N GLN A 161 9.37 10.81 3.74
CA GLN A 161 8.52 11.78 4.39
C GLN A 161 8.23 11.36 5.83
N VAL A 162 8.13 12.36 6.70
CA VAL A 162 7.75 12.19 8.10
C VAL A 162 6.69 13.23 8.43
N TYR A 163 5.60 12.80 9.06
CA TYR A 163 4.64 13.70 9.68
C TYR A 163 4.86 13.73 11.19
N GLN A 164 5.22 14.90 11.69
CA GLN A 164 5.56 15.11 13.09
C GLN A 164 4.53 16.03 13.76
N PRO A 165 3.76 15.55 14.73
CA PRO A 165 2.95 16.42 15.55
C PRO A 165 3.81 17.39 16.35
N VAL A 166 3.51 18.69 16.27
CA VAL A 166 4.21 19.74 17.02
C VAL A 166 3.20 20.66 17.69
N PRO A 167 3.41 21.06 18.95
CA PRO A 167 2.54 22.03 19.61
C PRO A 167 2.80 23.43 19.08
N ILE A 168 1.75 24.19 18.89
CA ILE A 168 1.82 25.57 18.40
C ILE A 168 0.68 26.41 18.96
N ASP A 169 0.91 27.71 19.09
CA ASP A 169 -0.13 28.70 19.35
C ASP A 169 -0.85 29.05 18.03
N LEU A 170 -2.12 28.70 17.92
CA LEU A 170 -2.95 28.96 16.74
C LEU A 170 -3.86 30.19 16.88
N SER A 171 -3.69 31.01 17.93
CA SER A 171 -4.55 32.17 18.18
C SER A 171 -4.60 33.18 17.02
N GLN A 172 -3.49 33.33 16.30
CA GLN A 172 -3.40 34.20 15.11
C GLN A 172 -4.21 33.72 13.91
N TRP A 173 -4.57 32.42 13.89
CA TRP A 173 -5.32 31.78 12.80
C TRP A 173 -6.75 31.35 13.24
N GLY A 174 -7.26 31.95 14.31
CA GLY A 174 -8.60 31.69 14.82
C GLY A 174 -8.71 30.46 15.71
N GLY A 175 -7.58 29.89 16.10
CA GLY A 175 -7.48 28.83 17.09
C GLY A 175 -7.33 29.39 18.51
N SER A 176 -6.77 28.61 19.43
CA SER A 176 -6.50 28.95 20.81
C SER A 176 -5.00 29.18 21.03
N SER A 177 -4.64 29.98 22.04
CA SER A 177 -3.27 30.08 22.55
C SER A 177 -2.90 28.91 23.44
N GLU A 178 -3.87 28.11 23.87
CA GLU A 178 -3.61 26.89 24.62
C GLU A 178 -3.04 25.83 23.70
N GLN A 179 -2.41 24.84 24.28
CA GLN A 179 -1.65 23.80 23.60
C GLN A 179 -2.46 23.11 22.48
N GLN A 180 -2.26 23.58 21.26
CA GLN A 180 -2.80 22.99 20.03
C GLN A 180 -1.67 22.34 19.25
N TRP A 181 -2.03 21.45 18.36
CA TRP A 181 -1.08 20.65 17.60
C TRP A 181 -1.32 20.84 16.11
N ILE A 182 -0.25 21.03 15.36
CA ILE A 182 -0.24 20.85 13.92
C ILE A 182 0.60 19.63 13.56
N VAL A 183 0.43 19.14 12.35
CA VAL A 183 1.30 18.11 11.80
C VAL A 183 2.29 18.77 10.87
N ASP A 184 3.56 18.76 11.27
CA ASP A 184 4.66 19.29 10.47
C ASP A 184 5.15 18.25 9.48
N ALA A 185 5.41 18.66 8.24
CA ALA A 185 5.91 17.79 7.18
C ALA A 185 7.43 17.93 7.09
N ILE A 186 8.14 16.83 7.31
CA ILE A 186 9.60 16.76 7.30
C ILE A 186 10.03 15.83 6.17
N PHE A 187 11.01 16.26 5.38
CA PHE A 187 11.68 15.42 4.40
C PHE A 187 13.07 15.06 4.90
N GLN A 188 13.42 13.79 4.75
CA GLN A 188 14.75 13.29 5.13
C GLN A 188 15.39 12.59 3.94
N GLY A 189 16.65 12.97 3.64
CA GLY A 189 17.52 12.20 2.76
C GLY A 189 18.29 11.16 3.57
N THR A 190 18.14 9.89 3.26
CA THR A 190 18.81 8.80 3.96
C THR A 190 19.72 8.04 2.99
N LEU A 191 21.00 7.89 3.35
CA LEU A 191 21.95 7.11 2.56
C LEU A 191 21.73 5.61 2.81
N PHE A 192 21.54 4.83 1.74
CA PHE A 192 21.35 3.39 1.84
C PHE A 192 22.54 2.63 2.42
N ASN A 193 23.77 3.14 2.25
CA ASN A 193 25.00 2.42 2.61
C ASN A 193 25.50 2.69 4.03
N LEU A 194 24.86 3.55 4.80
CA LEU A 194 25.30 3.81 6.17
C LEU A 194 24.70 2.79 7.14
N ARG A 195 25.56 1.97 7.73
CA ARG A 195 25.21 1.23 8.93
C ARG A 195 24.90 2.24 10.04
N MET A 196 23.60 2.45 10.31
CA MET A 196 23.06 3.08 11.54
C MET A 196 23.47 4.53 11.90
N ASN A 197 24.22 5.27 11.09
CA ASN A 197 24.45 6.71 11.30
C ASN A 197 23.83 7.47 10.11
N GLN A 198 22.63 7.91 10.29
CA GLN A 198 21.89 8.65 9.29
C GLN A 198 22.32 10.11 9.31
N ILE A 199 22.73 10.63 8.16
CA ILE A 199 22.85 12.08 7.98
C ILE A 199 21.46 12.56 7.58
N THR A 200 20.85 13.32 8.45
CA THR A 200 19.54 13.92 8.21
C THR A 200 19.74 15.38 7.88
N PHE A 201 19.24 15.81 6.75
CA PHE A 201 19.09 17.21 6.42
C PHE A 201 17.65 17.60 6.75
N ASN A 202 17.47 18.43 7.76
CA ASN A 202 16.18 19.10 8.01
C ASN A 202 16.24 20.41 7.24
N THR A 203 15.29 20.63 6.37
CA THR A 203 15.06 21.94 5.71
C THR A 203 13.93 22.64 6.40
#